data_3f12720e415b7a830a34bac382e7bdd9
#
_entry.id   3f12720e415b7a830a34bac382e7bdd9
#
_cell.length_a   1.000
_cell.length_b   1.000
_cell.length_c   1.000
_cell.angle_alpha   90.00
_cell.angle_beta   90.00
_cell.angle_gamma   90.00
#
_symmetry.space_group_name_H-M   'P 1'
#
loop_
_entity.id
_entity.type
_entity.pdbx_description
1 polymer ?
#
loop_
_entity_poly.entity_id
_entity_poly.type
_entity_poly.pdbx_seq_one_letter_code
_entity_poly.pdbx_strand_id
1 'polypeptide(L)'
;MTSSAAGGDPLVDGLAALDISQVSDALDRLGIAGQCAGIQPLDRRFRLAGRAFTVRYVPVGLSRGTVGDFIDDLEPGQVPVLDNAGRLDATVWGDLLTVTAHRMGLPGTVIDGVCRDTERSLEVGYPIFSRGSWMRTGKDRVQADAYQVPVSIGGVRIEPGDILVGGADGLVAVPASRASQVLDVAAQIAASEDRIRAAVLTGGRLDEARISVGYHDLQHHAP
;
A
#
# COMPACT_ATOMS: atom_id res chain seq x y z
N MET A 1 26.80 -13.08 -20.67
CA MET A 1 26.14 -12.13 -19.75
C MET A 1 24.93 -12.84 -19.20
N THR A 2 25.05 -13.39 -18.02
CA THR A 2 24.00 -14.19 -17.35
C THR A 2 22.97 -13.23 -16.79
N SER A 3 21.76 -13.26 -17.36
CA SER A 3 20.59 -12.62 -16.78
C SER A 3 20.34 -13.28 -15.42
N SER A 4 20.62 -12.56 -14.34
CA SER A 4 20.14 -12.90 -13.01
C SER A 4 18.61 -12.72 -13.06
N ALA A 5 17.88 -13.83 -13.01
CA ALA A 5 16.45 -13.78 -12.68
C ALA A 5 16.35 -13.10 -11.32
N ALA A 6 15.77 -11.91 -11.27
CA ALA A 6 15.46 -11.23 -10.03
C ALA A 6 14.47 -12.14 -9.28
N GLY A 7 14.97 -12.88 -8.29
CA GLY A 7 14.13 -13.61 -7.35
C GLY A 7 13.23 -12.58 -6.66
N GLY A 8 11.91 -12.82 -6.63
CA GLY A 8 10.95 -11.96 -5.94
C GLY A 8 11.34 -11.77 -4.48
N ASP A 9 10.87 -10.71 -3.85
CA ASP A 9 11.04 -10.47 -2.41
C ASP A 9 10.08 -11.39 -1.64
N PRO A 10 10.57 -12.44 -0.94
CA PRO A 10 9.70 -13.43 -0.31
C PRO A 10 8.73 -12.84 0.74
N LEU A 11 9.11 -11.71 1.37
CA LEU A 11 8.24 -11.04 2.34
C LEU A 11 7.12 -10.27 1.63
N VAL A 12 7.43 -9.60 0.53
CA VAL A 12 6.42 -8.93 -0.30
C VAL A 12 5.48 -9.96 -0.90
N ASP A 13 6.01 -11.04 -1.49
CA ASP A 13 5.20 -12.11 -2.12
C ASP A 13 4.30 -12.80 -1.09
N GLY A 14 4.83 -13.08 0.10
CA GLY A 14 4.06 -13.69 1.18
C GLY A 14 2.92 -12.80 1.68
N LEU A 15 3.17 -11.51 1.88
CA LEU A 15 2.14 -10.55 2.29
C LEU A 15 1.12 -10.28 1.19
N ALA A 16 1.53 -10.28 -0.08
CA ALA A 16 0.64 -10.12 -1.25
C ALA A 16 -0.36 -11.27 -1.42
N ALA A 17 -0.03 -12.47 -0.91
CA ALA A 17 -0.88 -13.64 -0.98
C ALA A 17 -2.00 -13.65 0.07
N LEU A 18 -1.98 -12.71 1.03
CA LEU A 18 -2.95 -12.62 2.12
C LEU A 18 -4.00 -11.53 1.84
N ASP A 19 -5.17 -11.67 2.45
CA ASP A 19 -6.16 -10.60 2.45
C ASP A 19 -5.67 -9.41 3.29
N ILE A 20 -5.97 -8.19 2.85
CA ILE A 20 -5.53 -6.98 3.56
C ILE A 20 -6.04 -6.92 5.01
N SER A 21 -7.22 -7.47 5.28
CA SER A 21 -7.79 -7.58 6.64
C SER A 21 -6.94 -8.47 7.54
N GLN A 22 -6.40 -9.57 7.01
CA GLN A 22 -5.52 -10.49 7.76
C GLN A 22 -4.19 -9.83 8.13
N VAL A 23 -3.63 -9.02 7.22
CA VAL A 23 -2.43 -8.22 7.50
C VAL A 23 -2.74 -7.11 8.52
N SER A 24 -3.89 -6.44 8.40
CA SER A 24 -4.36 -5.43 9.36
C SER A 24 -4.52 -6.02 10.77
N ASP A 25 -5.18 -7.18 10.90
CA ASP A 25 -5.38 -7.85 12.19
C ASP A 25 -4.04 -8.30 12.81
N ALA A 26 -3.08 -8.72 11.97
CA ALA A 26 -1.74 -9.05 12.43
C ALA A 26 -0.99 -7.82 12.97
N LEU A 27 -1.12 -6.67 12.30
CA LEU A 27 -0.55 -5.40 12.77
C LEU A 27 -1.16 -5.00 14.13
N ASP A 28 -2.49 -5.08 14.27
CA ASP A 28 -3.19 -4.79 15.54
C ASP A 28 -2.71 -5.71 16.66
N ARG A 29 -2.63 -7.02 16.41
CA ARG A 29 -2.14 -7.99 17.39
C ARG A 29 -0.71 -7.71 17.85
N LEU A 30 0.12 -7.16 16.96
CA LEU A 30 1.52 -6.81 17.25
C LEU A 30 1.70 -5.39 17.80
N GLY A 31 0.60 -4.62 17.97
CA GLY A 31 0.62 -3.24 18.43
C GLY A 31 1.31 -2.30 17.44
N ILE A 32 1.23 -2.58 16.13
CA ILE A 32 1.84 -1.78 15.06
C ILE A 32 0.76 -0.97 14.36
N ALA A 33 0.86 0.36 14.40
CA ALA A 33 0.00 1.24 13.62
C ALA A 33 0.43 1.21 12.15
N GLY A 34 -0.37 0.58 11.27
CA GLY A 34 -0.05 0.44 9.85
C GLY A 34 -1.22 0.72 8.90
N GLN A 35 -2.43 0.94 9.43
CA GLN A 35 -3.64 1.17 8.63
C GLN A 35 -3.70 2.62 8.15
N CYS A 36 -3.49 2.85 6.84
CA CYS A 36 -3.44 4.19 6.24
C CYS A 36 -4.85 4.76 6.04
N ALA A 37 -5.32 5.57 7.00
CA ALA A 37 -6.68 6.10 7.00
C ALA A 37 -6.98 6.98 5.78
N GLY A 38 -8.12 6.71 5.11
CA GLY A 38 -8.61 7.51 3.99
C GLY A 38 -7.86 7.30 2.67
N ILE A 39 -6.96 6.32 2.59
CA ILE A 39 -6.28 5.92 1.34
C ILE A 39 -7.04 4.74 0.75
N GLN A 40 -7.63 4.93 -0.43
CA GLN A 40 -8.50 3.96 -1.09
C GLN A 40 -8.02 3.66 -2.51
N PRO A 41 -8.24 2.44 -3.04
CA PRO A 41 -7.95 2.14 -4.45
C PRO A 41 -8.92 2.88 -5.37
N LEU A 42 -8.47 3.30 -6.55
CA LEU A 42 -9.35 3.83 -7.61
C LEU A 42 -10.35 2.78 -8.13
N ASP A 43 -9.96 1.52 -8.11
CA ASP A 43 -10.82 0.37 -8.42
C ASP A 43 -10.66 -0.69 -7.33
N ARG A 44 -11.77 -1.21 -6.80
CA ARG A 44 -11.76 -2.23 -5.73
C ARG A 44 -11.07 -3.54 -6.15
N ARG A 45 -10.86 -3.77 -7.44
CA ARG A 45 -10.12 -4.91 -7.98
C ARG A 45 -8.61 -4.72 -7.89
N PHE A 46 -8.14 -3.49 -7.71
CA PHE A 46 -6.71 -3.21 -7.62
C PHE A 46 -6.09 -3.88 -6.39
N ARG A 47 -4.93 -4.44 -6.61
CA ARG A 47 -4.04 -4.99 -5.58
C ARG A 47 -2.68 -4.35 -5.74
N LEU A 48 -1.99 -4.15 -4.63
CA LEU A 48 -0.66 -3.56 -4.59
C LEU A 48 0.15 -4.29 -3.51
N ALA A 49 1.37 -4.68 -3.83
CA ALA A 49 2.37 -5.07 -2.85
C ALA A 49 3.77 -4.69 -3.35
N GLY A 50 4.59 -4.08 -2.50
CA GLY A 50 5.95 -3.71 -2.85
C GLY A 50 6.65 -2.84 -1.82
N ARG A 51 7.93 -2.58 -2.05
CA ARG A 51 8.77 -1.75 -1.17
C ARG A 51 8.55 -0.26 -1.42
N ALA A 52 8.42 0.51 -0.35
CA ALA A 52 8.20 1.94 -0.41
C ALA A 52 9.41 2.69 -0.97
N PHE A 53 9.19 3.46 -2.03
CA PHE A 53 10.04 4.58 -2.46
C PHE A 53 9.33 5.88 -2.06
N THR A 54 9.78 6.53 -1.01
CA THR A 54 9.07 7.65 -0.41
C THR A 54 9.46 8.99 -1.02
N VAL A 55 8.46 9.83 -1.26
CA VAL A 55 8.60 11.20 -1.80
C VAL A 55 7.75 12.15 -0.97
N ARG A 56 8.38 13.20 -0.44
CA ARG A 56 7.68 14.28 0.28
C ARG A 56 7.47 15.48 -0.62
N TYR A 57 6.26 16.01 -0.63
CA TYR A 57 5.90 17.22 -1.34
C TYR A 57 5.70 18.40 -0.39
N VAL A 58 6.02 19.58 -0.89
CA VAL A 58 5.79 20.87 -0.22
C VAL A 58 5.16 21.87 -1.20
N PRO A 59 4.52 22.95 -0.71
CA PRO A 59 4.11 24.05 -1.58
C PRO A 59 5.32 24.63 -2.32
N VAL A 60 5.11 25.05 -3.58
CA VAL A 60 6.16 25.68 -4.39
C VAL A 60 6.65 26.95 -3.72
N GLY A 61 7.99 27.09 -3.60
CA GLY A 61 8.67 28.26 -3.12
C GLY A 61 9.06 29.23 -4.25
N LEU A 62 10.05 30.06 -4.01
CA LEU A 62 10.60 30.97 -5.01
C LEU A 62 11.35 30.23 -6.13
N SER A 63 12.02 29.13 -5.80
CA SER A 63 12.64 28.23 -6.77
C SER A 63 11.64 27.15 -7.16
N ARG A 64 11.42 26.98 -8.46
CA ARG A 64 10.51 25.95 -8.98
C ARG A 64 11.20 24.59 -8.95
N GLY A 65 10.50 23.58 -8.42
CA GLY A 65 10.87 22.18 -8.47
C GLY A 65 10.00 21.40 -9.44
N THR A 66 10.17 20.07 -9.45
CA THR A 66 9.39 19.14 -10.29
C THR A 66 8.33 18.42 -9.47
N VAL A 67 7.36 17.83 -10.17
CA VAL A 67 6.30 17.03 -9.55
C VAL A 67 6.58 15.51 -9.71
N GLY A 68 7.22 15.08 -10.80
CA GLY A 68 7.27 13.66 -11.14
C GLY A 68 8.57 13.14 -11.74
N ASP A 69 9.62 13.94 -11.87
CA ASP A 69 10.86 13.55 -12.58
C ASP A 69 11.64 12.42 -11.87
N PHE A 70 11.31 12.11 -10.62
CA PHE A 70 11.88 10.99 -9.86
C PHE A 70 11.51 9.61 -10.42
N ILE A 71 10.51 9.54 -11.30
CA ILE A 71 9.94 8.26 -11.74
C ILE A 71 10.98 7.37 -12.43
N ASP A 72 11.92 7.97 -13.16
CA ASP A 72 12.96 7.25 -13.88
C ASP A 72 14.05 6.65 -12.97
N ASP A 73 14.09 7.04 -11.70
CA ASP A 73 15.05 6.55 -10.70
C ASP A 73 14.52 5.31 -9.92
N LEU A 74 13.26 4.89 -10.16
CA LEU A 74 12.67 3.76 -9.47
C LEU A 74 13.06 2.43 -10.11
N GLU A 75 13.16 1.41 -9.26
CA GLU A 75 13.40 0.02 -9.66
C GLU A 75 12.11 -0.80 -9.69
N PRO A 76 12.03 -1.87 -10.51
CA PRO A 76 10.90 -2.80 -10.48
C PRO A 76 10.64 -3.34 -9.06
N GLY A 77 9.36 -3.43 -8.67
CA GLY A 77 8.96 -3.86 -7.33
C GLY A 77 8.89 -2.75 -6.29
N GLN A 78 9.38 -1.55 -6.60
CA GLN A 78 9.19 -0.38 -5.75
C GLN A 78 7.83 0.27 -5.98
N VAL A 79 7.25 0.79 -4.90
CA VAL A 79 5.99 1.54 -4.88
C VAL A 79 6.30 2.99 -4.59
N PRO A 80 6.07 3.94 -5.52
CA PRO A 80 6.14 5.36 -5.19
C PRO A 80 5.07 5.71 -4.15
N VAL A 81 5.54 6.24 -3.01
CA VAL A 81 4.72 6.65 -1.85
C VAL A 81 4.82 8.15 -1.68
N LEU A 82 3.76 8.85 -2.08
CA LEU A 82 3.75 10.29 -2.30
C LEU A 82 3.01 11.00 -1.16
N ASP A 83 3.76 11.64 -0.27
CA ASP A 83 3.19 12.46 0.80
C ASP A 83 2.92 13.88 0.29
N ASN A 84 1.69 14.14 -0.11
CA ASN A 84 1.20 15.47 -0.49
C ASN A 84 0.39 16.13 0.64
N ALA A 85 0.70 15.80 1.89
CA ALA A 85 0.09 16.35 3.10
C ALA A 85 -1.45 16.30 3.12
N GLY A 86 -2.04 15.24 2.56
CA GLY A 86 -3.49 15.08 2.48
C GLY A 86 -4.22 16.07 1.56
N ARG A 87 -3.52 16.81 0.71
CA ARG A 87 -4.09 17.87 -0.15
C ARG A 87 -5.09 17.31 -1.16
N LEU A 88 -6.23 18.00 -1.26
CA LEU A 88 -7.32 17.65 -2.19
C LEU A 88 -7.46 18.64 -3.34
N ASP A 89 -6.63 19.69 -3.41
CA ASP A 89 -6.74 20.82 -4.33
C ASP A 89 -5.65 20.84 -5.42
N ALA A 90 -4.65 19.95 -5.34
CA ALA A 90 -3.54 19.87 -6.29
C ALA A 90 -3.03 18.42 -6.39
N THR A 91 -2.89 17.92 -7.62
CA THR A 91 -2.51 16.53 -7.89
C THR A 91 -1.00 16.38 -8.07
N VAL A 92 -0.46 15.24 -7.64
CA VAL A 92 0.96 14.88 -7.82
C VAL A 92 1.17 13.71 -8.78
N TRP A 93 0.08 13.21 -9.39
CA TRP A 93 0.10 12.05 -10.28
C TRP A 93 -0.93 12.22 -11.40
N GLY A 94 -0.54 11.83 -12.63
CA GLY A 94 -1.40 11.85 -13.82
C GLY A 94 -1.02 10.76 -14.82
N ASP A 95 -1.51 10.87 -16.06
CA ASP A 95 -1.41 9.86 -17.11
C ASP A 95 0.02 9.52 -17.53
N LEU A 96 0.90 10.52 -17.69
CA LEU A 96 2.30 10.30 -18.09
C LEU A 96 3.06 9.45 -17.05
N LEU A 97 2.87 9.75 -15.75
CA LEU A 97 3.46 8.96 -14.67
C LEU A 97 2.86 7.55 -14.62
N THR A 98 1.55 7.43 -14.82
CA THR A 98 0.84 6.13 -14.88
C THR A 98 1.42 5.23 -15.99
N VAL A 99 1.55 5.75 -17.21
CA VAL A 99 2.08 4.98 -18.35
C VAL A 99 3.55 4.61 -18.13
N THR A 100 4.34 5.54 -17.60
CA THR A 100 5.76 5.30 -17.28
C THR A 100 5.91 4.20 -16.23
N ALA A 101 5.20 4.32 -15.10
CA ALA A 101 5.23 3.36 -14.00
C ALA A 101 4.75 1.96 -14.44
N HIS A 102 3.66 1.91 -15.23
CA HIS A 102 3.15 0.65 -15.79
C HIS A 102 4.20 -0.03 -16.70
N ARG A 103 4.84 0.74 -17.61
CA ARG A 103 5.90 0.23 -18.48
C ARG A 103 7.12 -0.28 -17.69
N MET A 104 7.45 0.37 -16.57
CA MET A 104 8.54 -0.04 -15.69
C MET A 104 8.21 -1.26 -14.81
N GLY A 105 6.94 -1.72 -14.82
CA GLY A 105 6.52 -2.85 -13.98
C GLY A 105 6.44 -2.51 -12.49
N LEU A 106 6.18 -1.23 -12.16
CA LEU A 106 5.94 -0.85 -10.77
C LEU A 106 4.59 -1.41 -10.31
N PRO A 107 4.47 -1.90 -9.06
CA PRO A 107 3.26 -2.59 -8.58
C PRO A 107 2.05 -1.68 -8.44
N GLY A 108 2.25 -0.38 -8.36
CA GLY A 108 1.23 0.64 -8.17
C GLY A 108 1.78 1.87 -7.47
N THR A 109 0.92 2.84 -7.16
CA THR A 109 1.29 4.12 -6.53
C THR A 109 0.40 4.43 -5.34
N VAL A 110 0.96 4.98 -4.28
CA VAL A 110 0.28 5.44 -3.07
C VAL A 110 0.41 6.96 -2.95
N ILE A 111 -0.71 7.66 -2.68
CA ILE A 111 -0.74 9.12 -2.63
C ILE A 111 -1.53 9.58 -1.40
N ASP A 112 -0.89 10.23 -0.46
CA ASP A 112 -1.61 11.01 0.57
C ASP A 112 -2.02 12.37 0.00
N GLY A 113 -3.06 12.33 -0.80
CA GLY A 113 -3.57 13.41 -1.63
C GLY A 113 -4.41 12.88 -2.77
N VAL A 114 -4.50 13.63 -3.87
CA VAL A 114 -5.31 13.29 -5.04
C VAL A 114 -4.48 13.07 -6.30
N CYS A 115 -4.99 12.23 -7.21
CA CYS A 115 -4.47 12.02 -8.56
C CYS A 115 -5.41 12.62 -9.62
N ARG A 116 -4.99 12.61 -10.88
CA ARG A 116 -5.83 12.94 -12.04
C ARG A 116 -5.66 11.90 -13.15
N ASP A 117 -6.39 12.10 -14.24
CA ASP A 117 -6.32 11.25 -15.45
C ASP A 117 -6.60 9.77 -15.11
N THR A 118 -7.57 9.54 -14.22
CA THR A 118 -7.88 8.22 -13.63
C THR A 118 -8.32 7.20 -14.66
N GLU A 119 -8.94 7.64 -15.77
CA GLU A 119 -9.32 6.77 -16.90
C GLU A 119 -8.11 6.00 -17.43
N ARG A 120 -6.95 6.65 -17.56
CA ARG A 120 -5.73 6.00 -18.01
C ARG A 120 -5.27 4.89 -17.07
N SER A 121 -5.33 5.11 -15.75
CA SER A 121 -5.01 4.08 -14.76
C SER A 121 -5.92 2.86 -14.89
N LEU A 122 -7.23 3.10 -15.06
CA LEU A 122 -8.21 2.03 -15.24
C LEU A 122 -8.01 1.27 -16.56
N GLU A 123 -7.73 1.96 -17.66
CA GLU A 123 -7.48 1.35 -18.97
C GLU A 123 -6.27 0.41 -18.97
N VAL A 124 -5.15 0.84 -18.38
CA VAL A 124 -3.92 0.03 -18.34
C VAL A 124 -3.87 -0.92 -17.15
N GLY A 125 -4.84 -0.86 -16.23
CA GLY A 125 -4.89 -1.69 -15.04
C GLY A 125 -3.80 -1.35 -14.00
N TYR A 126 -3.31 -0.11 -13.96
CA TYR A 126 -2.27 0.31 -13.03
C TYR A 126 -2.86 0.75 -11.69
N PRO A 127 -2.50 0.08 -10.56
CA PRO A 127 -3.09 0.37 -9.26
C PRO A 127 -2.67 1.74 -8.72
N ILE A 128 -3.66 2.57 -8.37
CA ILE A 128 -3.45 3.82 -7.63
C ILE A 128 -4.31 3.79 -6.37
N PHE A 129 -3.68 4.07 -5.23
CA PHE A 129 -4.29 4.21 -3.92
C PHE A 129 -4.13 5.66 -3.46
N SER A 130 -5.23 6.36 -3.23
CA SER A 130 -5.22 7.81 -2.95
C SER A 130 -6.39 8.24 -2.08
N ARG A 131 -6.45 9.52 -1.70
CA ARG A 131 -7.63 10.13 -1.08
C ARG A 131 -8.76 10.43 -2.07
N GLY A 132 -8.51 10.23 -3.38
CA GLY A 132 -9.47 10.49 -4.44
C GLY A 132 -8.82 11.10 -5.69
N SER A 133 -9.64 11.72 -6.54
CA SER A 133 -9.21 12.34 -7.79
C SER A 133 -9.61 13.80 -7.86
N TRP A 134 -8.79 14.60 -8.55
CA TRP A 134 -9.04 16.03 -8.82
C TRP A 134 -8.36 16.42 -10.14
N MET A 135 -8.93 17.35 -10.92
CA MET A 135 -8.40 17.67 -12.24
C MET A 135 -7.22 18.66 -12.23
N ARG A 136 -7.01 19.42 -11.14
CA ARG A 136 -6.02 20.50 -11.11
C ARG A 136 -4.60 19.97 -10.92
N THR A 137 -3.72 20.30 -11.87
CA THR A 137 -2.30 19.94 -11.79
C THR A 137 -1.60 20.52 -10.54
N GLY A 138 -0.64 19.77 -10.01
CA GLY A 138 0.27 20.24 -8.95
C GLY A 138 1.35 21.20 -9.43
N LYS A 139 1.61 21.25 -10.75
CA LYS A 139 2.59 22.19 -11.33
C LYS A 139 2.34 23.63 -10.84
N ASP A 140 3.38 24.29 -10.42
CA ASP A 140 3.37 25.65 -9.83
C ASP A 140 2.57 25.76 -8.50
N ARG A 141 2.23 24.64 -7.84
CA ARG A 141 1.50 24.59 -6.55
C ARG A 141 2.23 23.79 -5.50
N VAL A 142 2.72 22.61 -5.93
CA VAL A 142 3.50 21.71 -5.09
C VAL A 142 4.73 21.23 -5.87
N GLN A 143 5.76 20.82 -5.14
CA GLN A 143 6.99 20.25 -5.70
C GLN A 143 7.50 19.15 -4.80
N ALA A 144 8.18 18.17 -5.37
CA ALA A 144 8.94 17.20 -4.60
C ALA A 144 10.09 17.93 -3.88
N ASP A 145 10.20 17.72 -2.58
CA ASP A 145 11.16 18.36 -1.68
C ASP A 145 12.25 17.40 -1.21
N ALA A 146 11.86 16.16 -0.93
CA ALA A 146 12.77 15.15 -0.45
C ALA A 146 12.37 13.75 -0.93
N TYR A 147 13.37 12.92 -1.17
CA TYR A 147 13.25 11.54 -1.61
C TYR A 147 13.86 10.62 -0.57
N GLN A 148 13.30 9.41 -0.43
CA GLN A 148 13.80 8.39 0.49
C GLN A 148 13.98 8.90 1.91
N VAL A 149 12.98 9.65 2.38
CA VAL A 149 12.84 10.15 3.75
C VAL A 149 11.56 9.59 4.36
N PRO A 150 11.45 9.54 5.69
CA PRO A 150 10.19 9.19 6.34
C PRO A 150 9.06 10.14 5.94
N VAL A 151 7.89 9.57 5.65
CA VAL A 151 6.67 10.31 5.24
C VAL A 151 5.49 9.91 6.11
N SER A 152 4.37 10.65 6.00
CA SER A 152 3.12 10.34 6.68
C SER A 152 2.02 10.09 5.65
N ILE A 153 1.45 8.88 5.62
CA ILE A 153 0.39 8.49 4.70
C ILE A 153 -0.83 8.05 5.50
N GLY A 154 -1.93 8.78 5.41
CA GLY A 154 -3.13 8.46 6.18
C GLY A 154 -2.91 8.41 7.69
N GLY A 155 -1.97 9.20 8.22
CA GLY A 155 -1.59 9.22 9.63
C GLY A 155 -0.57 8.14 10.04
N VAL A 156 -0.14 7.28 9.11
CA VAL A 156 0.88 6.25 9.35
C VAL A 156 2.25 6.76 8.90
N ARG A 157 3.26 6.61 9.78
CA ARG A 157 4.66 6.84 9.42
C ARG A 157 5.15 5.70 8.53
N ILE A 158 5.72 6.02 7.37
CA ILE A 158 6.31 5.07 6.43
C ILE A 158 7.78 5.45 6.20
N GLU A 159 8.65 4.48 6.41
CA GLU A 159 10.08 4.59 6.10
C GLU A 159 10.37 4.06 4.69
N PRO A 160 11.44 4.53 4.03
CA PRO A 160 11.93 3.91 2.79
C PRO A 160 12.17 2.40 2.99
N GLY A 161 11.64 1.59 2.06
CA GLY A 161 11.77 0.13 2.11
C GLY A 161 10.72 -0.61 2.94
N ASP A 162 9.82 0.08 3.66
CA ASP A 162 8.64 -0.54 4.27
C ASP A 162 7.78 -1.23 3.20
N ILE A 163 7.04 -2.27 3.58
CA ILE A 163 6.19 -2.98 2.62
C ILE A 163 4.78 -2.40 2.66
N LEU A 164 4.31 -1.98 1.48
CA LEU A 164 2.92 -1.56 1.29
C LEU A 164 2.11 -2.77 0.80
N VAL A 165 0.93 -2.97 1.39
CA VAL A 165 -0.06 -3.94 0.91
C VAL A 165 -1.38 -3.20 0.73
N GLY A 166 -1.94 -3.27 -0.48
CA GLY A 166 -3.18 -2.60 -0.84
C GLY A 166 -4.22 -3.56 -1.39
N GLY A 167 -5.47 -3.36 -1.01
CA GLY A 167 -6.61 -4.16 -1.44
C GLY A 167 -7.90 -3.37 -1.53
N ALA A 168 -9.03 -4.07 -1.65
CA ALA A 168 -10.36 -3.47 -1.82
C ALA A 168 -10.76 -2.52 -0.67
N ASP A 169 -10.27 -2.78 0.53
CA ASP A 169 -10.66 -2.06 1.75
C ASP A 169 -9.70 -0.92 2.12
N GLY A 170 -8.58 -0.80 1.41
CA GLY A 170 -7.61 0.28 1.62
C GLY A 170 -6.16 -0.14 1.52
N LEU A 171 -5.31 0.45 2.36
CA LEU A 171 -3.87 0.29 2.36
C LEU A 171 -3.34 0.08 3.77
N VAL A 172 -2.39 -0.84 3.91
CA VAL A 172 -1.57 -0.98 5.12
C VAL A 172 -0.08 -0.83 4.79
N ALA A 173 0.67 -0.31 5.75
CA ALA A 173 2.13 -0.26 5.72
C ALA A 173 2.69 -1.18 6.79
N VAL A 174 3.62 -2.04 6.40
CA VAL A 174 4.30 -3.00 7.27
C VAL A 174 5.76 -2.57 7.41
N PRO A 175 6.22 -2.22 8.63
CA PRO A 175 7.61 -1.85 8.85
C PRO A 175 8.56 -2.95 8.38
N ALA A 176 9.57 -2.61 7.60
CA ALA A 176 10.53 -3.57 7.03
C ALA A 176 11.17 -4.45 8.10
N SER A 177 11.51 -3.87 9.26
CA SER A 177 12.12 -4.57 10.39
C SER A 177 11.19 -5.57 11.10
N ARG A 178 9.89 -5.48 10.87
CA ARG A 178 8.86 -6.33 11.49
C ARG A 178 8.13 -7.22 10.47
N ALA A 179 8.48 -7.14 9.18
CA ALA A 179 7.73 -7.77 8.09
C ALA A 179 7.62 -9.29 8.23
N SER A 180 8.69 -9.99 8.61
CA SER A 180 8.63 -11.44 8.86
C SER A 180 7.65 -11.79 9.97
N GLN A 181 7.69 -11.05 11.10
CA GLN A 181 6.79 -11.30 12.21
C GLN A 181 5.32 -11.02 11.85
N VAL A 182 5.06 -9.96 11.09
CA VAL A 182 3.70 -9.64 10.61
C VAL A 182 3.22 -10.74 9.68
N LEU A 183 4.05 -11.21 8.74
CA LEU A 183 3.71 -12.30 7.82
C LEU A 183 3.36 -13.59 8.58
N ASP A 184 4.16 -13.99 9.57
CA ASP A 184 3.91 -15.19 10.37
C ASP A 184 2.57 -15.12 11.11
N VAL A 185 2.27 -13.97 11.72
CA VAL A 185 1.00 -13.77 12.44
C VAL A 185 -0.18 -13.71 11.48
N ALA A 186 -0.06 -13.01 10.36
CA ALA A 186 -1.13 -12.90 9.36
C ALA A 186 -1.45 -14.27 8.73
N ALA A 187 -0.43 -15.09 8.45
CA ALA A 187 -0.62 -16.46 7.96
C ALA A 187 -1.35 -17.36 8.97
N GLN A 188 -1.08 -17.21 10.28
CA GLN A 188 -1.83 -17.93 11.33
C GLN A 188 -3.29 -17.50 11.38
N ILE A 189 -3.57 -16.21 11.24
CA ILE A 189 -4.93 -15.66 11.19
C ILE A 189 -5.65 -16.23 9.97
N ALA A 190 -5.06 -16.16 8.78
CA ALA A 190 -5.61 -16.69 7.54
C ALA A 190 -5.97 -18.18 7.66
N ALA A 191 -5.04 -19.01 8.18
CA ALA A 191 -5.29 -20.44 8.37
C ALA A 191 -6.43 -20.72 9.36
N SER A 192 -6.63 -19.88 10.37
CA SER A 192 -7.73 -20.01 11.32
C SER A 192 -9.06 -19.62 10.69
N GLU A 193 -9.09 -18.53 9.94
CA GLU A 193 -10.28 -18.08 9.19
C GLU A 193 -10.73 -19.09 8.15
N ASP A 194 -9.78 -19.72 7.42
CA ASP A 194 -10.08 -20.77 6.44
C ASP A 194 -10.75 -21.98 7.08
N ARG A 195 -10.31 -22.39 8.27
CA ARG A 195 -10.97 -23.49 9.03
C ARG A 195 -12.38 -23.10 9.47
N ILE A 196 -12.58 -21.87 9.95
CA ILE A 196 -13.92 -21.36 10.31
C ILE A 196 -14.82 -21.32 9.07
N ARG A 197 -14.32 -20.77 7.97
CA ARG A 197 -15.06 -20.67 6.70
C ARG A 197 -15.47 -22.04 6.18
N ALA A 198 -14.57 -23.01 6.21
CA ALA A 198 -14.87 -24.37 5.80
C ALA A 198 -15.96 -25.02 6.68
N ALA A 199 -15.89 -24.86 7.99
CA ALA A 199 -16.89 -25.37 8.91
C ALA A 199 -18.27 -24.76 8.67
N VAL A 200 -18.35 -23.44 8.48
CA VAL A 200 -19.62 -22.75 8.20
C VAL A 200 -20.19 -23.15 6.84
N LEU A 201 -19.37 -23.28 5.79
CA LEU A 201 -19.82 -23.71 4.46
C LEU A 201 -20.39 -25.14 4.44
N THR A 202 -20.00 -25.99 5.40
CA THR A 202 -20.55 -27.34 5.57
C THR A 202 -21.76 -27.39 6.53
N GLY A 203 -22.29 -26.22 6.95
CA GLY A 203 -23.49 -26.13 7.78
C GLY A 203 -23.21 -26.04 9.28
N GLY A 204 -21.95 -25.94 9.70
CA GLY A 204 -21.56 -25.71 11.10
C GLY A 204 -21.96 -24.32 11.62
N ARG A 205 -22.15 -24.23 12.93
CA ARG A 205 -22.44 -22.93 13.57
C ARG A 205 -21.17 -22.11 13.66
N LEU A 206 -21.30 -20.79 13.43
CA LEU A 206 -20.15 -19.85 13.48
C LEU A 206 -19.52 -19.74 14.87
N ASP A 207 -20.33 -19.72 15.93
CA ASP A 207 -19.86 -19.64 17.32
C ASP A 207 -19.02 -20.87 17.70
N GLU A 208 -19.48 -22.09 17.36
CA GLU A 208 -18.75 -23.34 17.59
C GLU A 208 -17.44 -23.40 16.79
N ALA A 209 -17.49 -22.99 15.52
CA ALA A 209 -16.30 -22.94 14.65
C ALA A 209 -15.25 -21.97 15.20
N ARG A 210 -15.64 -20.80 15.70
CA ARG A 210 -14.72 -19.82 16.32
C ARG A 210 -14.08 -20.36 17.59
N ILE A 211 -14.86 -21.00 18.46
CA ILE A 211 -14.35 -21.62 19.70
C ILE A 211 -13.34 -22.70 19.36
N SER A 212 -13.60 -23.53 18.35
CA SER A 212 -12.73 -24.67 17.99
C SER A 212 -11.32 -24.27 17.54
N VAL A 213 -11.13 -23.04 17.06
CA VAL A 213 -9.82 -22.51 16.62
C VAL A 213 -9.23 -21.47 17.57
N GLY A 214 -9.90 -21.17 18.70
CA GLY A 214 -9.45 -20.15 19.64
C GLY A 214 -9.47 -18.72 19.02
N TYR A 215 -10.44 -18.45 18.13
CA TYR A 215 -10.47 -17.21 17.33
C TYR A 215 -10.45 -15.93 18.17
N HIS A 216 -11.10 -15.93 19.32
CA HIS A 216 -11.16 -14.76 20.21
C HIS A 216 -9.78 -14.42 20.80
N ASP A 217 -8.90 -15.40 20.98
CA ASP A 217 -7.55 -15.18 21.50
C ASP A 217 -6.59 -14.66 20.40
N LEU A 218 -6.97 -14.84 19.12
CA LEU A 218 -6.17 -14.39 17.98
C LEU A 218 -6.22 -12.88 17.73
N GLN A 219 -7.27 -12.20 18.24
CA GLN A 219 -7.50 -10.75 18.03
C GLN A 219 -7.08 -9.88 19.23
N HIS A 220 -6.67 -10.48 20.36
CA HIS A 220 -6.21 -9.70 21.50
C HIS A 220 -4.72 -9.39 21.38
N HIS A 221 -4.35 -8.14 21.77
CA HIS A 221 -2.96 -7.76 21.96
C HIS A 221 -2.28 -8.79 22.87
N ALA A 222 -1.11 -9.28 22.44
CA ALA A 222 -0.25 -10.02 23.36
C ALA A 222 0.16 -9.08 24.52
N PRO A 223 0.06 -9.50 25.78
CA PRO A 223 0.41 -8.68 26.93
C PRO A 223 1.87 -8.24 26.93
#